data_09940b539b57ef832f14a43245636ad6
#
_entry.id   09940b539b57ef832f14a43245636ad6
#
_cell.length_a   1.000
_cell.length_b   1.000
_cell.length_c   1.000
_cell.angle_alpha   90.00
_cell.angle_beta   90.00
_cell.angle_gamma   90.00
#
_symmetry.space_group_name_H-M   'P 1'
#
loop_
_entity.id
_entity.type
_entity.pdbx_description
1 polymer ?
#
loop_
_entity_poly.entity_id
_entity_poly.type
_entity_poly.pdbx_seq_one_letter_code
_entity_poly.pdbx_strand_id
1 'polypeptide(L)'
;MEHTEYSTVEFDDDGNPISLVGGHFGGCKWNGLRSRVLDQLCVLTHLAILPQKLELIRLRSKAAKVCKSMDLDPTIDVFRQICSLEVLKRHLPEEMKEKRMNVMIIGDGFGILGALFKAEFPNSTIIMVDIGRTLTFQAYHLQLAYPKGVHEMAGAVDSLGAADFVYCPAEDLEILDGEKFDIATSVGSMHEMTEPVIARYFDFMRRNFNTNNLFYCANRVHKVLPAGEISAIYNYPWDDEDEHFLDEGCGWSKFFFFGGRAPNAPKILGVRLPIIHPYDGPVAHRLTKLALTAKVDT
;
A
#
# COMPACT_ATOMS: atom_id res chain seq x y z
N MET A 1 -11.83 -15.81 -13.99
CA MET A 1 -12.10 -15.08 -12.74
C MET A 1 -13.59 -14.84 -12.71
N GLU A 2 -14.30 -15.51 -11.83
CA GLU A 2 -15.70 -15.22 -11.59
C GLU A 2 -15.81 -13.80 -11.06
N HIS A 3 -16.61 -12.99 -11.72
CA HIS A 3 -16.90 -11.63 -11.31
C HIS A 3 -17.51 -11.68 -9.91
N THR A 4 -16.75 -11.23 -8.94
CA THR A 4 -17.21 -11.03 -7.58
C THR A 4 -18.43 -10.13 -7.58
N GLU A 5 -19.45 -10.58 -6.84
CA GLU A 5 -20.68 -9.85 -6.55
C GLU A 5 -20.41 -8.36 -6.31
N TYR A 6 -21.32 -7.52 -6.78
CA TYR A 6 -21.25 -6.07 -6.65
C TYR A 6 -21.08 -5.68 -5.19
N SER A 7 -19.96 -5.07 -4.89
CA SER A 7 -19.76 -4.45 -3.58
C SER A 7 -20.38 -3.06 -3.62
N THR A 8 -21.16 -2.73 -2.61
CA THR A 8 -21.73 -1.40 -2.40
C THR A 8 -21.18 -0.80 -1.13
N VAL A 9 -20.93 0.50 -1.18
CA VAL A 9 -20.59 1.30 -0.01
C VAL A 9 -21.64 2.37 0.11
N GLU A 10 -22.19 2.56 1.32
CA GLU A 10 -23.19 3.58 1.60
C GLU A 10 -22.65 4.56 2.63
N PHE A 11 -22.90 5.82 2.36
CA PHE A 11 -22.59 6.93 3.25
C PHE A 11 -23.89 7.69 3.58
N ASP A 12 -23.96 8.33 4.75
CA ASP A 12 -25.04 9.26 5.08
C ASP A 12 -24.85 10.62 4.37
N ASP A 13 -25.80 11.52 4.57
CA ASP A 13 -25.80 12.86 3.96
C ASP A 13 -24.62 13.73 4.47
N ASP A 14 -24.03 13.39 5.59
CA ASP A 14 -22.86 14.05 6.19
C ASP A 14 -21.53 13.35 5.76
N GLY A 15 -21.60 12.31 4.91
CA GLY A 15 -20.45 11.57 4.41
C GLY A 15 -19.89 10.54 5.39
N ASN A 16 -20.60 10.19 6.47
CA ASN A 16 -20.17 9.13 7.37
C ASN A 16 -20.52 7.74 6.79
N PRO A 17 -19.66 6.74 6.97
CA PRO A 17 -19.90 5.40 6.44
C PRO A 17 -21.05 4.70 7.18
N ILE A 18 -22.06 4.23 6.45
CA ILE A 18 -23.21 3.48 6.95
C ILE A 18 -22.98 1.97 6.82
N SER A 19 -22.68 1.51 5.59
CA SER A 19 -22.56 0.09 5.31
C SER A 19 -21.58 -0.22 4.19
N LEU A 20 -21.01 -1.44 4.26
CA LEU A 20 -20.21 -2.05 3.20
C LEU A 20 -20.76 -3.44 2.92
N VAL A 21 -21.34 -3.64 1.75
CA VAL A 21 -21.89 -4.93 1.32
C VAL A 21 -21.10 -5.48 0.15
N GLY A 22 -20.66 -6.74 0.24
CA GLY A 22 -20.02 -7.45 -0.87
C GLY A 22 -18.54 -7.65 -0.77
N GLY A 23 -17.97 -8.11 -1.88
CA GLY A 23 -16.71 -8.82 -1.99
C GLY A 23 -15.49 -8.24 -1.29
N HIS A 24 -14.70 -9.15 -0.77
CA HIS A 24 -13.43 -8.86 -0.12
C HIS A 24 -12.34 -8.65 -1.17
N PHE A 25 -11.85 -7.42 -1.28
CA PHE A 25 -10.58 -7.16 -1.92
C PHE A 25 -9.46 -7.60 -0.97
N GLY A 26 -8.73 -8.67 -1.32
CA GLY A 26 -7.56 -9.09 -0.56
C GLY A 26 -7.86 -9.63 0.84
N GLY A 27 -6.83 -10.10 1.52
CA GLY A 27 -6.90 -10.87 2.74
C GLY A 27 -7.03 -10.09 4.05
N CYS A 28 -7.83 -9.04 4.14
CA CYS A 28 -8.01 -8.26 5.37
C CYS A 28 -9.11 -8.78 6.32
N LYS A 29 -9.64 -9.96 6.08
CA LYS A 29 -10.54 -10.70 7.00
C LYS A 29 -10.15 -12.17 7.08
N TRP A 30 -10.23 -12.75 8.26
CA TRP A 30 -10.05 -14.20 8.43
C TRP A 30 -11.33 -14.96 8.09
N ASN A 31 -11.19 -15.96 7.26
CA ASN A 31 -12.29 -16.89 6.99
C ASN A 31 -12.27 -18.06 8.00
N GLY A 32 -12.70 -17.76 9.22
CA GLY A 32 -12.79 -18.73 10.32
C GLY A 32 -11.45 -18.99 11.05
N LEU A 33 -11.54 -19.85 12.08
CA LEU A 33 -10.41 -20.11 13.01
C LEU A 33 -9.18 -20.69 12.32
N ARG A 34 -9.36 -21.60 11.34
CA ARG A 34 -8.23 -22.20 10.60
C ARG A 34 -7.45 -21.14 9.83
N SER A 35 -8.14 -20.26 9.12
CA SER A 35 -7.50 -19.15 8.39
C SER A 35 -6.71 -18.26 9.33
N ARG A 36 -7.32 -17.87 10.46
CA ARG A 36 -6.65 -17.09 11.50
C ARG A 36 -5.38 -17.75 12.03
N VAL A 37 -5.43 -19.05 12.37
CA VAL A 37 -4.27 -19.76 12.92
C VAL A 37 -3.14 -19.83 11.90
N LEU A 38 -3.40 -20.19 10.65
CA LEU A 38 -2.39 -20.28 9.59
C LEU A 38 -1.77 -18.92 9.30
N ASP A 39 -2.58 -17.89 9.24
CA ASP A 39 -2.15 -16.51 9.03
C ASP A 39 -1.23 -16.03 10.17
N GLN A 40 -1.63 -16.26 11.42
CA GLN A 40 -0.81 -15.89 12.58
C GLN A 40 0.51 -16.69 12.65
N LEU A 41 0.51 -17.95 12.28
CA LEU A 41 1.74 -18.75 12.17
C LEU A 41 2.67 -18.16 11.10
N CYS A 42 2.12 -17.73 9.96
CA CYS A 42 2.89 -17.05 8.91
C CYS A 42 3.53 -15.75 9.43
N VAL A 43 2.77 -14.92 10.11
CA VAL A 43 3.28 -13.67 10.72
C VAL A 43 4.38 -13.96 11.74
N LEU A 44 4.17 -14.93 12.63
CA LEU A 44 5.17 -15.28 13.66
C LEU A 44 6.46 -15.81 13.05
N THR A 45 6.37 -16.59 11.96
CA THR A 45 7.55 -17.10 11.25
C THR A 45 8.33 -15.95 10.59
N HIS A 46 7.64 -15.00 9.97
CA HIS A 46 8.31 -13.82 9.42
C HIS A 46 8.96 -12.96 10.52
N LEU A 47 8.27 -12.73 11.64
CA LEU A 47 8.84 -12.04 12.79
C LEU A 47 10.11 -12.74 13.34
N ALA A 48 10.17 -14.08 13.27
CA ALA A 48 11.34 -14.81 13.71
C ALA A 48 12.58 -14.58 12.84
N ILE A 49 12.40 -14.33 11.54
CA ILE A 49 13.49 -14.17 10.57
C ILE A 49 13.83 -12.73 10.20
N LEU A 50 12.88 -11.80 10.38
CA LEU A 50 13.09 -10.38 10.06
C LEU A 50 13.95 -9.70 11.14
N PRO A 51 14.83 -8.75 10.77
CA PRO A 51 15.78 -8.17 11.73
C PRO A 51 15.15 -7.24 12.76
N GLN A 52 14.17 -6.41 12.39
CA GLN A 52 13.62 -5.34 13.24
C GLN A 52 12.46 -5.82 14.14
N LYS A 53 12.64 -6.92 14.83
CA LYS A 53 11.56 -7.63 15.57
C LYS A 53 10.80 -6.76 16.57
N LEU A 54 11.48 -5.96 17.36
CA LEU A 54 10.85 -5.14 18.40
C LEU A 54 9.96 -4.06 17.78
N GLU A 55 10.46 -3.41 16.71
CA GLU A 55 9.69 -2.38 16.02
C GLU A 55 8.49 -2.98 15.28
N LEU A 56 8.67 -4.12 14.63
CA LEU A 56 7.56 -4.83 13.97
C LEU A 56 6.49 -5.28 14.97
N ILE A 57 6.86 -5.72 16.18
CA ILE A 57 5.91 -6.05 17.25
C ILE A 57 5.17 -4.80 17.72
N ARG A 58 5.86 -3.68 17.90
CA ARG A 58 5.26 -2.39 18.27
C ARG A 58 4.25 -1.92 17.21
N LEU A 59 4.65 -1.91 15.95
CA LEU A 59 3.80 -1.53 14.83
C LEU A 59 2.60 -2.49 14.66
N ARG A 60 2.80 -3.79 14.90
CA ARG A 60 1.71 -4.77 14.87
C ARG A 60 0.67 -4.51 15.95
N SER A 61 1.09 -4.12 17.17
CA SER A 61 0.16 -3.72 18.22
C SER A 61 -0.67 -2.48 17.82
N LYS A 62 -0.04 -1.51 17.17
CA LYS A 62 -0.71 -0.32 16.63
C LYS A 62 -1.67 -0.72 15.50
N ALA A 63 -1.22 -1.55 14.57
CA ALA A 63 -2.03 -2.04 13.44
C ALA A 63 -3.28 -2.80 13.90
N ALA A 64 -3.18 -3.61 14.96
CA ALA A 64 -4.33 -4.32 15.51
C ALA A 64 -5.43 -3.35 16.01
N LYS A 65 -5.06 -2.19 16.56
CA LYS A 65 -6.01 -1.16 16.96
C LYS A 65 -6.65 -0.46 15.76
N VAL A 66 -5.83 -0.13 14.76
CA VAL A 66 -6.30 0.47 13.49
C VAL A 66 -7.25 -0.48 12.77
N CYS A 67 -6.87 -1.75 12.58
CA CYS A 67 -7.74 -2.75 11.96
C CYS A 67 -9.08 -2.89 12.69
N LYS A 68 -9.04 -2.91 14.03
CA LYS A 68 -10.27 -2.98 14.82
C LYS A 68 -11.20 -1.78 14.56
N SER A 69 -10.68 -0.55 14.44
CA SER A 69 -11.48 0.63 14.12
C SER A 69 -12.02 0.62 12.69
N MET A 70 -11.33 -0.04 11.76
CA MET A 70 -11.74 -0.24 10.37
C MET A 70 -12.67 -1.46 10.17
N ASP A 71 -13.03 -2.16 11.22
CA ASP A 71 -13.71 -3.47 11.15
C ASP A 71 -12.95 -4.50 10.28
N LEU A 72 -11.62 -4.54 10.38
CA LEU A 72 -10.72 -5.44 9.68
C LEU A 72 -9.93 -6.33 10.64
N ASP A 73 -9.38 -7.42 10.13
CA ASP A 73 -8.50 -8.32 10.88
C ASP A 73 -7.01 -8.02 10.58
N PRO A 74 -6.12 -8.11 11.58
CA PRO A 74 -4.68 -7.90 11.38
C PRO A 74 -4.02 -9.15 10.75
N THR A 75 -4.31 -9.36 9.48
CA THR A 75 -3.86 -10.49 8.67
C THR A 75 -2.41 -10.36 8.22
N ILE A 76 -1.90 -11.34 7.48
CA ILE A 76 -0.58 -11.28 6.82
C ILE A 76 -0.51 -10.12 5.80
N ASP A 77 -1.62 -9.75 5.18
CA ASP A 77 -1.66 -8.61 4.26
C ASP A 77 -1.44 -7.29 5.00
N VAL A 78 -2.02 -7.15 6.19
CA VAL A 78 -1.72 -6.04 7.11
C VAL A 78 -0.27 -6.07 7.57
N PHE A 79 0.27 -7.27 7.85
CA PHE A 79 1.67 -7.41 8.26
C PHE A 79 2.66 -6.97 7.17
N ARG A 80 2.34 -7.16 5.88
CA ARG A 80 3.12 -6.61 4.77
C ARG A 80 3.18 -5.08 4.81
N GLN A 81 2.06 -4.44 5.10
CA GLN A 81 2.01 -2.98 5.24
C GLN A 81 2.79 -2.49 6.47
N ILE A 82 2.79 -3.26 7.57
CA ILE A 82 3.63 -3.00 8.74
C ILE A 82 5.12 -3.05 8.36
N CYS A 83 5.54 -4.06 7.61
CA CYS A 83 6.93 -4.17 7.15
C CYS A 83 7.32 -3.01 6.23
N SER A 84 6.42 -2.60 5.34
CA SER A 84 6.64 -1.46 4.44
C SER A 84 6.77 -0.15 5.21
N LEU A 85 5.91 0.07 6.20
CA LEU A 85 5.99 1.24 7.08
C LEU A 85 7.29 1.25 7.91
N GLU A 86 7.73 0.07 8.40
CA GLU A 86 9.00 -0.04 9.13
C GLU A 86 10.17 0.40 8.26
N VAL A 87 10.25 -0.08 7.02
CA VAL A 87 11.29 0.30 6.06
C VAL A 87 11.29 1.80 5.83
N LEU A 88 10.14 2.40 5.54
CA LEU A 88 10.02 3.84 5.38
C LEU A 88 10.47 4.58 6.63
N LYS A 89 9.94 4.24 7.78
CA LYS A 89 10.28 4.89 9.06
C LYS A 89 11.76 4.86 9.37
N ARG A 90 12.43 3.76 9.11
CA ARG A 90 13.86 3.57 9.37
C ARG A 90 14.75 4.47 8.50
N HIS A 91 14.31 4.75 7.28
CA HIS A 91 15.05 5.57 6.33
C HIS A 91 14.60 7.03 6.29
N LEU A 92 13.49 7.39 6.95
CA LEU A 92 13.05 8.77 7.05
C LEU A 92 14.07 9.60 7.83
N PRO A 93 14.57 10.71 7.26
CA PRO A 93 15.34 11.70 8.00
C PRO A 93 14.57 12.22 9.22
N GLU A 94 15.25 12.47 10.33
CA GLU A 94 14.60 12.95 11.56
C GLU A 94 13.84 14.25 11.34
N GLU A 95 14.37 15.15 10.52
CA GLU A 95 13.75 16.43 10.17
C GLU A 95 12.39 16.25 9.46
N MET A 96 12.23 15.17 8.69
CA MET A 96 10.95 14.85 8.05
C MET A 96 9.93 14.31 9.06
N LYS A 97 10.39 13.55 10.07
CA LYS A 97 9.48 12.99 11.10
C LYS A 97 8.84 14.07 11.97
N GLU A 98 9.52 15.19 12.16
CA GLU A 98 9.06 16.31 12.97
C GLU A 98 8.14 17.29 12.21
N LYS A 99 8.18 17.26 10.89
CA LYS A 99 7.38 18.13 10.01
C LYS A 99 6.07 17.49 9.61
N ARG A 100 5.15 18.31 9.11
CA ARG A 100 4.01 17.82 8.36
C ARG A 100 4.50 17.27 7.02
N MET A 101 4.15 16.03 6.72
CA MET A 101 4.51 15.37 5.45
C MET A 101 3.26 15.18 4.59
N ASN A 102 3.40 15.40 3.29
CA ASN A 102 2.44 15.00 2.28
C ASN A 102 2.86 13.65 1.72
N VAL A 103 2.03 12.62 1.98
CA VAL A 103 2.34 11.21 1.69
C VAL A 103 1.35 10.68 0.67
N MET A 104 1.80 10.43 -0.54
CA MET A 104 1.01 9.82 -1.60
C MET A 104 1.09 8.30 -1.52
N ILE A 105 -0.07 7.64 -1.49
CA ILE A 105 -0.16 6.17 -1.47
C ILE A 105 -0.91 5.70 -2.71
N ILE A 106 -0.22 4.92 -3.53
CA ILE A 106 -0.70 4.45 -4.83
C ILE A 106 -1.18 3.01 -4.69
N GLY A 107 -2.49 2.80 -4.72
CA GLY A 107 -3.10 1.49 -4.72
C GLY A 107 -3.04 0.76 -3.37
N ASP A 108 -3.67 1.31 -2.32
CA ASP A 108 -3.67 0.76 -0.95
C ASP A 108 -4.83 -0.23 -0.66
N GLY A 109 -5.68 -0.54 -1.65
CA GLY A 109 -6.80 -1.44 -1.46
C GLY A 109 -7.80 -0.96 -0.40
N PHE A 110 -7.66 -1.40 0.86
CA PHE A 110 -8.53 -0.98 1.97
C PHE A 110 -8.07 0.27 2.72
N GLY A 111 -6.97 0.90 2.31
CA GLY A 111 -6.41 2.07 3.00
C GLY A 111 -5.61 1.73 4.26
N ILE A 112 -5.11 0.50 4.37
CA ILE A 112 -4.37 0.03 5.56
C ILE A 112 -3.05 0.78 5.74
N LEU A 113 -2.25 0.90 4.69
CA LEU A 113 -0.97 1.60 4.78
C LEU A 113 -1.17 3.07 5.12
N GLY A 114 -2.17 3.72 4.51
CA GLY A 114 -2.56 5.09 4.82
C GLY A 114 -2.95 5.28 6.28
N ALA A 115 -3.81 4.39 6.79
CA ALA A 115 -4.22 4.39 8.18
C ALA A 115 -3.05 4.18 9.15
N LEU A 116 -2.15 3.25 8.84
CA LEU A 116 -0.95 2.98 9.65
C LEU A 116 0.04 4.13 9.62
N PHE A 117 0.22 4.75 8.44
CA PHE A 117 1.08 5.91 8.30
C PHE A 117 0.56 7.09 9.14
N LYS A 118 -0.74 7.38 9.03
CA LYS A 118 -1.40 8.42 9.85
C LYS A 118 -1.29 8.14 11.35
N ALA A 119 -1.44 6.88 11.76
CA ALA A 119 -1.28 6.47 13.16
C ALA A 119 0.17 6.66 13.67
N GLU A 120 1.18 6.45 12.82
CA GLU A 120 2.59 6.62 13.18
C GLU A 120 3.03 8.08 13.13
N PHE A 121 2.55 8.82 12.12
CA PHE A 121 2.86 10.23 11.87
C PHE A 121 1.58 11.08 11.84
N PRO A 122 1.01 11.43 12.99
CA PRO A 122 -0.32 12.07 13.09
C PRO A 122 -0.43 13.40 12.34
N ASN A 123 0.68 14.11 12.18
CA ASN A 123 0.70 15.41 11.49
C ASN A 123 0.76 15.29 9.95
N SER A 124 0.84 14.09 9.38
CA SER A 124 0.90 13.91 7.92
C SER A 124 -0.47 14.14 7.26
N THR A 125 -0.45 14.58 6.01
CA THR A 125 -1.58 14.47 5.08
C THR A 125 -1.37 13.21 4.24
N ILE A 126 -2.37 12.34 4.18
CA ILE A 126 -2.34 11.11 3.43
C ILE A 126 -3.17 11.29 2.15
N ILE A 127 -2.50 11.20 1.01
CA ILE A 127 -3.11 11.34 -0.31
C ILE A 127 -3.27 9.94 -0.89
N MET A 128 -4.52 9.47 -0.94
CA MET A 128 -4.89 8.15 -1.47
C MET A 128 -5.12 8.27 -2.97
N VAL A 129 -4.34 7.56 -3.77
CA VAL A 129 -4.48 7.54 -5.23
C VAL A 129 -4.81 6.13 -5.68
N ASP A 130 -6.01 5.92 -6.20
CA ASP A 130 -6.49 4.61 -6.67
C ASP A 130 -7.58 4.78 -7.73
N ILE A 131 -7.99 3.71 -8.39
CA ILE A 131 -9.18 3.71 -9.23
C ILE A 131 -10.42 4.01 -8.40
N GLY A 132 -11.38 4.79 -8.95
CA GLY A 132 -12.50 5.36 -8.20
C GLY A 132 -13.25 4.38 -7.31
N ARG A 133 -13.48 3.14 -7.80
CA ARG A 133 -14.15 2.09 -7.00
C ARG A 133 -13.35 1.70 -5.76
N THR A 134 -12.06 1.46 -5.88
CA THR A 134 -11.19 1.08 -4.75
C THR A 134 -11.05 2.25 -3.78
N LEU A 135 -10.97 3.48 -4.32
CA LEU A 135 -10.88 4.70 -3.53
C LEU A 135 -12.08 4.86 -2.59
N THR A 136 -13.28 4.46 -3.02
CA THR A 136 -14.49 4.48 -2.18
C THR A 136 -14.36 3.54 -0.97
N PHE A 137 -13.75 2.35 -1.15
CA PHE A 137 -13.48 1.45 -0.02
C PHE A 137 -12.43 2.01 0.94
N GLN A 138 -11.41 2.67 0.40
CA GLN A 138 -10.40 3.35 1.22
C GLN A 138 -11.05 4.45 2.06
N ALA A 139 -11.88 5.31 1.44
CA ALA A 139 -12.60 6.37 2.14
C ALA A 139 -13.48 5.82 3.25
N TYR A 140 -14.26 4.76 2.98
CA TYR A 140 -15.08 4.09 3.97
C TYR A 140 -14.27 3.65 5.20
N HIS A 141 -13.21 2.90 5.00
CA HIS A 141 -12.40 2.37 6.10
C HIS A 141 -11.62 3.45 6.85
N LEU A 142 -11.09 4.44 6.13
CA LEU A 142 -10.34 5.54 6.73
C LEU A 142 -11.25 6.44 7.57
N GLN A 143 -12.49 6.69 7.15
CA GLN A 143 -13.46 7.41 7.96
C GLN A 143 -13.87 6.63 9.23
N LEU A 144 -14.01 5.31 9.16
CA LEU A 144 -14.20 4.49 10.36
C LEU A 144 -13.02 4.58 11.33
N ALA A 145 -11.79 4.60 10.82
CA ALA A 145 -10.59 4.69 11.64
C ALA A 145 -10.37 6.10 12.22
N TYR A 146 -10.71 7.13 11.46
CA TYR A 146 -10.46 8.54 11.77
C TYR A 146 -11.70 9.40 11.60
N PRO A 147 -12.79 9.16 12.37
CA PRO A 147 -14.08 9.84 12.17
C PRO A 147 -14.06 11.35 12.51
N LYS A 148 -12.98 11.83 13.12
CA LYS A 148 -12.76 13.27 13.41
C LYS A 148 -11.71 13.89 12.49
N GLY A 149 -11.15 13.11 11.58
CA GLY A 149 -10.20 13.58 10.57
C GLY A 149 -10.93 14.40 9.51
N VAL A 150 -10.20 15.31 8.88
CA VAL A 150 -10.67 16.03 7.69
C VAL A 150 -10.43 15.16 6.46
N HIS A 151 -11.50 14.73 5.81
CA HIS A 151 -11.50 13.86 4.64
C HIS A 151 -12.05 14.64 3.45
N GLU A 152 -11.25 14.78 2.38
CA GLU A 152 -11.61 15.59 1.21
C GLU A 152 -11.28 14.90 -0.10
N MET A 153 -12.01 15.25 -1.15
CA MET A 153 -11.64 14.88 -2.51
C MET A 153 -10.56 15.81 -3.05
N ALA A 154 -9.66 15.28 -3.86
CA ALA A 154 -8.71 16.11 -4.61
C ALA A 154 -9.48 17.16 -5.43
N GLY A 155 -8.98 18.40 -5.44
CA GLY A 155 -9.65 19.54 -6.08
C GLY A 155 -10.72 20.25 -5.22
N ALA A 156 -11.16 19.65 -4.10
CA ALA A 156 -12.03 20.31 -3.13
C ALA A 156 -11.26 21.02 -2.02
N VAL A 157 -9.98 20.71 -1.85
CA VAL A 157 -9.11 21.35 -0.84
C VAL A 157 -8.40 22.56 -1.41
N ASP A 158 -8.30 23.64 -0.62
CA ASP A 158 -7.49 24.82 -0.97
C ASP A 158 -5.99 24.53 -0.92
N SER A 159 -5.57 23.59 -0.10
CA SER A 159 -4.21 23.07 0.00
C SER A 159 -4.21 21.71 0.68
N LEU A 160 -3.27 20.82 0.32
CA LEU A 160 -3.14 19.48 0.94
C LEU A 160 -3.01 19.57 2.46
N GLY A 161 -2.35 20.61 2.97
CA GLY A 161 -2.15 20.83 4.40
C GLY A 161 -3.43 21.10 5.20
N ALA A 162 -4.58 21.33 4.59
CA ALA A 162 -5.85 21.54 5.27
C ALA A 162 -6.56 20.23 5.64
N ALA A 163 -6.22 19.11 5.00
CA ALA A 163 -6.87 17.82 5.20
C ALA A 163 -5.96 16.79 5.89
N ASP A 164 -6.56 15.80 6.54
CA ASP A 164 -5.87 14.60 7.05
C ASP A 164 -5.75 13.53 5.97
N PHE A 165 -6.80 13.39 5.16
CA PHE A 165 -6.90 12.45 4.04
C PHE A 165 -7.44 13.16 2.81
N VAL A 166 -6.76 12.97 1.69
CA VAL A 166 -7.20 13.46 0.38
C VAL A 166 -7.36 12.26 -0.55
N TYR A 167 -8.49 12.17 -1.24
CA TYR A 167 -8.81 11.09 -2.16
C TYR A 167 -8.73 11.60 -3.59
N CYS A 168 -7.85 10.99 -4.40
CA CYS A 168 -7.64 11.36 -5.79
C CYS A 168 -7.88 10.15 -6.70
N PRO A 169 -8.88 10.18 -7.59
CA PRO A 169 -9.01 9.17 -8.62
C PRO A 169 -7.75 9.12 -9.49
N ALA A 170 -7.26 7.91 -9.78
CA ALA A 170 -6.04 7.72 -10.54
C ALA A 170 -6.12 8.34 -11.96
N GLU A 171 -7.31 8.37 -12.54
CA GLU A 171 -7.60 9.02 -13.81
C GLU A 171 -7.42 10.54 -13.77
N ASP A 172 -7.62 11.15 -12.60
CA ASP A 172 -7.59 12.60 -12.37
C ASP A 172 -6.33 13.06 -11.61
N LEU A 173 -5.25 12.29 -11.67
CA LEU A 173 -4.01 12.53 -10.91
C LEU A 173 -3.46 13.95 -11.10
N GLU A 174 -3.64 14.54 -12.28
CA GLU A 174 -3.19 15.88 -12.63
C GLU A 174 -3.89 17.01 -11.84
N ILE A 175 -5.01 16.74 -11.19
CA ILE A 175 -5.63 17.70 -10.24
C ILE A 175 -4.65 18.09 -9.13
N LEU A 176 -3.70 17.19 -8.81
CA LEU A 176 -2.67 17.41 -7.81
C LEU A 176 -1.38 18.05 -8.37
N ASP A 177 -1.35 18.44 -9.66
CA ASP A 177 -0.18 19.11 -10.25
C ASP A 177 0.09 20.46 -9.55
N GLY A 178 1.35 20.67 -9.18
CA GLY A 178 1.78 21.85 -8.41
C GLY A 178 1.80 21.65 -6.89
N GLU A 179 1.05 20.69 -6.37
CA GLU A 179 1.19 20.25 -4.99
C GLU A 179 2.54 19.56 -4.77
N LYS A 180 3.07 19.64 -3.54
CA LYS A 180 4.37 19.06 -3.20
C LYS A 180 4.23 17.87 -2.29
N PHE A 181 4.91 16.77 -2.66
CA PHE A 181 4.91 15.51 -1.92
C PHE A 181 6.30 15.23 -1.34
N ASP A 182 6.31 14.67 -0.14
CA ASP A 182 7.54 14.26 0.54
C ASP A 182 7.82 12.77 0.33
N ILE A 183 6.75 11.98 0.32
CA ILE A 183 6.82 10.52 0.21
C ILE A 183 5.77 10.04 -0.79
N ALA A 184 6.14 9.04 -1.59
CA ALA A 184 5.16 8.19 -2.29
C ALA A 184 5.41 6.72 -1.98
N THR A 185 4.34 5.92 -2.02
CA THR A 185 4.43 4.47 -1.82
C THR A 185 3.57 3.70 -2.81
N SER A 186 4.06 2.54 -3.26
CA SER A 186 3.27 1.55 -3.99
C SER A 186 3.64 0.15 -3.51
N VAL A 187 2.72 -0.51 -2.82
CA VAL A 187 2.93 -1.85 -2.26
C VAL A 187 1.96 -2.85 -2.88
N GLY A 188 2.44 -3.64 -3.82
CA GLY A 188 1.63 -4.68 -4.47
C GLY A 188 0.60 -4.15 -5.46
N SER A 189 0.74 -2.93 -5.96
CA SER A 189 -0.21 -2.27 -6.85
C SER A 189 0.34 -2.04 -8.25
N MET A 190 1.49 -1.38 -8.42
CA MET A 190 2.03 -1.04 -9.75
C MET A 190 2.27 -2.26 -10.64
N HIS A 191 2.55 -3.43 -10.07
CA HIS A 191 2.71 -4.64 -10.87
C HIS A 191 1.39 -5.14 -11.52
N GLU A 192 0.26 -4.48 -11.27
CA GLU A 192 -1.02 -4.72 -11.93
C GLU A 192 -1.32 -3.70 -13.04
N MET A 193 -0.43 -2.72 -13.21
CA MET A 193 -0.56 -1.63 -14.16
C MET A 193 0.27 -1.88 -15.43
N THR A 194 -0.18 -1.31 -16.55
CA THR A 194 0.57 -1.29 -17.80
C THR A 194 1.73 -0.29 -17.72
N GLU A 195 2.73 -0.46 -18.56
CA GLU A 195 3.91 0.40 -18.61
C GLU A 195 3.57 1.89 -18.76
N PRO A 196 2.65 2.33 -19.67
CA PRO A 196 2.29 3.74 -19.77
C PRO A 196 1.68 4.32 -18.50
N VAL A 197 0.89 3.53 -17.76
CA VAL A 197 0.32 3.98 -16.48
C VAL A 197 1.40 4.16 -15.42
N ILE A 198 2.36 3.24 -15.35
CA ILE A 198 3.50 3.34 -14.45
C ILE A 198 4.35 4.57 -14.80
N ALA A 199 4.64 4.78 -16.08
CA ALA A 199 5.40 5.93 -16.55
C ALA A 199 4.73 7.26 -16.15
N ARG A 200 3.40 7.37 -16.30
CA ARG A 200 2.64 8.55 -15.86
C ARG A 200 2.82 8.85 -14.36
N TYR A 201 2.82 7.82 -13.50
CA TYR A 201 3.09 8.02 -12.07
C TYR A 201 4.51 8.53 -11.81
N PHE A 202 5.51 7.97 -12.47
CA PHE A 202 6.90 8.43 -12.33
C PHE A 202 7.07 9.88 -12.80
N ASP A 203 6.51 10.23 -13.96
CA ASP A 203 6.54 11.60 -14.48
C ASP A 203 5.84 12.58 -13.52
N PHE A 204 4.69 12.20 -12.97
CA PHE A 204 3.99 12.98 -11.96
C PHE A 204 4.84 13.18 -10.70
N MET A 205 5.41 12.11 -10.16
CA MET A 205 6.26 12.17 -8.97
C MET A 205 7.48 13.06 -9.20
N ARG A 206 8.18 12.94 -10.33
CA ARG A 206 9.35 13.74 -10.66
C ARG A 206 9.05 15.24 -10.75
N ARG A 207 7.85 15.62 -11.23
CA ARG A 207 7.42 17.04 -11.29
C ARG A 207 6.99 17.58 -9.92
N ASN A 208 6.40 16.74 -9.08
CA ASN A 208 5.68 17.18 -7.90
C ASN A 208 6.33 16.82 -6.56
N PHE A 209 7.43 16.10 -6.55
CA PHE A 209 8.18 15.83 -5.34
C PHE A 209 8.94 17.03 -4.79
N ASN A 210 9.14 17.04 -3.48
CA ASN A 210 10.12 17.88 -2.82
C ASN A 210 11.57 17.37 -3.10
N THR A 211 12.58 18.23 -2.88
CA THR A 211 13.99 17.86 -3.07
C THR A 211 14.44 16.70 -2.18
N ASN A 212 13.88 16.59 -0.98
CA ASN A 212 14.14 15.48 -0.05
C ASN A 212 12.99 14.48 -0.10
N ASN A 213 12.77 13.90 -1.29
CA ASN A 213 11.69 12.95 -1.49
C ASN A 213 12.12 11.50 -1.23
N LEU A 214 11.13 10.65 -0.99
CA LEU A 214 11.31 9.20 -0.90
C LEU A 214 10.17 8.49 -1.63
N PHE A 215 10.52 7.61 -2.54
CA PHE A 215 9.59 6.68 -3.16
C PHE A 215 9.88 5.25 -2.73
N TYR A 216 8.93 4.63 -2.04
CA TYR A 216 8.98 3.22 -1.67
C TYR A 216 8.09 2.40 -2.59
N CYS A 217 8.71 1.49 -3.32
CA CYS A 217 8.06 0.62 -4.30
C CYS A 217 8.33 -0.84 -3.94
N ALA A 218 7.29 -1.60 -3.58
CA ALA A 218 7.40 -3.03 -3.28
C ALA A 218 6.46 -3.81 -4.20
N ASN A 219 7.00 -4.36 -5.28
CA ASN A 219 6.22 -4.97 -6.35
C ASN A 219 6.88 -6.27 -6.86
N ARG A 220 6.16 -7.04 -7.68
CA ARG A 220 6.69 -8.29 -8.23
C ARG A 220 7.86 -8.03 -9.16
N VAL A 221 8.87 -8.92 -9.07
CA VAL A 221 10.00 -8.94 -10.00
C VAL A 221 9.52 -9.23 -11.42
N HIS A 222 8.46 -10.03 -11.55
CA HIS A 222 7.87 -10.38 -12.84
C HIS A 222 6.39 -10.74 -12.64
N LYS A 223 5.52 -10.13 -13.42
CA LYS A 223 4.08 -10.46 -13.48
C LYS A 223 3.58 -10.34 -14.91
N VAL A 224 2.89 -11.36 -15.39
CA VAL A 224 2.16 -11.33 -16.65
C VAL A 224 0.78 -10.73 -16.39
N LEU A 225 0.43 -9.66 -17.06
CA LEU A 225 -0.87 -9.01 -17.01
C LEU A 225 -1.89 -9.80 -17.85
N PRO A 226 -3.21 -9.58 -17.64
CA PRO A 226 -4.25 -10.29 -18.39
C PRO A 226 -4.13 -10.19 -19.92
N ALA A 227 -3.62 -9.08 -20.44
CA ALA A 227 -3.39 -8.86 -21.88
C ALA A 227 -2.09 -9.49 -22.40
N GLY A 228 -1.28 -10.14 -21.54
CA GLY A 228 -0.01 -10.79 -21.90
C GLY A 228 1.22 -9.89 -21.74
N GLU A 229 1.06 -8.63 -21.41
CA GLU A 229 2.16 -7.72 -21.08
C GLU A 229 2.88 -8.16 -19.79
N ILE A 230 4.17 -7.84 -19.70
CA ILE A 230 4.97 -8.13 -18.50
C ILE A 230 5.18 -6.85 -17.71
N SER A 231 4.73 -6.84 -16.46
CA SER A 231 5.09 -5.82 -15.48
C SER A 231 6.21 -6.36 -14.59
N ALA A 232 7.31 -5.63 -14.49
CA ALA A 232 8.49 -6.01 -13.71
C ALA A 232 9.08 -4.77 -13.04
N ILE A 233 9.26 -4.82 -11.72
CA ILE A 233 9.72 -3.66 -10.93
C ILE A 233 11.05 -3.08 -11.45
N TYR A 234 11.94 -3.91 -11.97
CA TYR A 234 13.24 -3.48 -12.51
C TYR A 234 13.15 -2.77 -13.87
N ASN A 235 12.01 -2.92 -14.57
CA ASN A 235 11.74 -2.27 -15.86
C ASN A 235 10.95 -0.97 -15.72
N TYR A 236 10.60 -0.56 -14.48
CA TYR A 236 9.94 0.73 -14.29
C TYR A 236 10.90 1.86 -14.71
N PRO A 237 10.41 3.06 -14.99
CA PRO A 237 11.21 4.15 -15.53
C PRO A 237 12.10 4.81 -14.44
N TRP A 238 12.96 3.97 -13.83
CA TRP A 238 14.04 4.41 -12.98
C TRP A 238 15.06 5.18 -13.82
N ASP A 239 15.65 6.21 -13.25
CA ASP A 239 16.68 7.05 -13.88
C ASP A 239 18.04 6.74 -13.26
N ASP A 240 19.11 6.92 -14.05
CA ASP A 240 20.49 6.74 -13.57
C ASP A 240 20.86 7.77 -12.48
N GLU A 241 20.14 8.89 -12.41
CA GLU A 241 20.29 9.92 -11.38
C GLU A 241 19.46 9.62 -10.11
N ASP A 242 18.65 8.58 -10.10
CA ASP A 242 17.89 8.15 -8.93
C ASP A 242 18.83 7.55 -7.87
N GLU A 243 18.70 7.99 -6.63
CA GLU A 243 19.49 7.47 -5.51
C GLU A 243 18.75 6.36 -4.78
N HIS A 244 19.22 5.11 -4.95
CA HIS A 244 18.63 3.95 -4.29
C HIS A 244 19.23 3.71 -2.91
N PHE A 245 18.41 3.83 -1.84
CA PHE A 245 18.80 3.50 -0.46
C PHE A 245 18.57 2.02 -0.12
N LEU A 246 17.67 1.38 -0.87
CA LEU A 246 17.33 -0.04 -0.74
C LEU A 246 16.94 -0.60 -2.10
N ASP A 247 17.49 -1.76 -2.45
CA ASP A 247 17.10 -2.53 -3.63
C ASP A 247 17.37 -4.02 -3.37
N GLU A 248 16.37 -4.72 -2.84
CA GLU A 248 16.51 -6.12 -2.45
C GLU A 248 15.18 -6.88 -2.54
N GLY A 249 15.22 -8.20 -2.33
CA GLY A 249 14.02 -9.02 -2.21
C GLY A 249 13.27 -8.76 -0.90
N CYS A 250 11.96 -8.58 -0.98
CA CYS A 250 11.13 -8.35 0.19
C CYS A 250 11.19 -9.51 1.19
N GLY A 251 11.66 -9.24 2.41
CA GLY A 251 11.76 -10.23 3.47
C GLY A 251 10.41 -10.86 3.85
N TRP A 252 9.33 -10.11 3.76
CA TRP A 252 7.96 -10.55 4.07
C TRP A 252 7.29 -11.38 2.97
N SER A 253 7.91 -11.51 1.78
CA SER A 253 7.36 -12.27 0.65
C SER A 253 7.99 -13.65 0.47
N LYS A 254 8.83 -14.10 1.41
CA LYS A 254 9.59 -15.35 1.25
C LYS A 254 8.70 -16.59 1.23
N PHE A 255 7.63 -16.61 2.03
CA PHE A 255 6.72 -17.75 2.11
C PHE A 255 5.35 -17.37 2.67
N PHE A 256 4.38 -18.22 2.40
CA PHE A 256 3.01 -18.15 2.91
C PHE A 256 2.55 -19.51 3.43
N PHE A 257 1.63 -19.48 4.40
CA PHE A 257 0.91 -20.65 4.84
C PHE A 257 -0.50 -20.63 4.25
N PHE A 258 -0.74 -21.41 3.21
CA PHE A 258 -2.09 -21.56 2.66
C PHE A 258 -2.66 -22.95 2.90
N GLY A 259 -3.97 -23.02 3.10
CA GLY A 259 -4.69 -24.27 3.12
C GLY A 259 -4.85 -24.84 1.72
N GLY A 260 -4.02 -25.79 1.31
CA GLY A 260 -4.22 -26.79 0.26
C GLY A 260 -4.68 -26.42 -1.16
N ARG A 261 -5.02 -25.16 -1.45
CA ARG A 261 -5.58 -24.74 -2.74
C ARG A 261 -4.70 -23.79 -3.54
N ALA A 262 -3.52 -23.44 -3.02
CA ALA A 262 -2.63 -22.57 -3.76
C ALA A 262 -2.17 -23.23 -5.07
N PRO A 263 -2.29 -22.56 -6.23
CA PRO A 263 -1.97 -23.15 -7.54
C PRO A 263 -0.55 -23.70 -7.60
N ASN A 264 0.39 -23.02 -6.93
CA ASN A 264 1.82 -23.28 -6.94
C ASN A 264 2.33 -24.06 -5.71
N ALA A 265 1.43 -24.59 -4.85
CA ALA A 265 1.86 -25.38 -3.70
C ALA A 265 2.67 -26.63 -4.16
N PRO A 266 3.85 -26.88 -3.57
CA PRO A 266 4.66 -28.03 -3.93
C PRO A 266 3.91 -29.35 -3.69
N LYS A 267 4.03 -30.27 -4.63
CA LYS A 267 3.47 -31.61 -4.52
C LYS A 267 4.55 -32.57 -4.05
N ILE A 268 4.31 -33.29 -2.97
CA ILE A 268 5.10 -34.43 -2.53
C ILE A 268 4.23 -35.68 -2.68
N LEU A 269 4.70 -36.66 -3.44
CA LEU A 269 3.96 -37.90 -3.75
C LEU A 269 2.53 -37.64 -4.28
N GLY A 270 2.37 -36.61 -5.13
CA GLY A 270 1.08 -36.24 -5.69
C GLY A 270 0.13 -35.47 -4.78
N VAL A 271 0.48 -35.32 -3.50
CA VAL A 271 -0.30 -34.56 -2.51
C VAL A 271 0.28 -33.15 -2.40
N ARG A 272 -0.57 -32.13 -2.53
CA ARG A 272 -0.17 -30.74 -2.28
C ARG A 272 0.08 -30.55 -0.78
N LEU A 273 1.30 -30.16 -0.41
CA LEU A 273 1.58 -29.77 0.96
C LEU A 273 0.93 -28.42 1.25
N PRO A 274 -0.01 -28.35 2.21
CA PRO A 274 -0.83 -27.17 2.40
C PRO A 274 -0.17 -26.06 3.22
N ILE A 275 1.11 -26.19 3.62
CA ILE A 275 1.58 -25.46 4.79
C ILE A 275 2.54 -24.32 4.45
N ILE A 276 3.51 -24.53 3.56
CA ILE A 276 4.50 -23.51 3.23
C ILE A 276 4.70 -23.50 1.72
N HIS A 277 4.48 -22.37 1.09
CA HIS A 277 4.88 -22.20 -0.30
C HIS A 277 5.41 -20.78 -0.55
N PRO A 278 6.28 -20.59 -1.53
CA PRO A 278 6.72 -19.26 -1.93
C PRO A 278 5.51 -18.40 -2.29
N TYR A 279 5.59 -17.12 -2.03
CA TYR A 279 4.64 -16.17 -2.60
C TYR A 279 4.55 -16.38 -4.10
N ASP A 280 3.42 -16.06 -4.72
CA ASP A 280 3.18 -16.23 -6.14
C ASP A 280 4.10 -15.32 -6.98
N GLY A 281 5.34 -15.72 -7.07
CA GLY A 281 6.48 -15.00 -7.64
C GLY A 281 7.26 -14.15 -6.63
N PRO A 282 8.54 -13.87 -6.91
CA PRO A 282 9.37 -13.03 -6.06
C PRO A 282 8.89 -11.58 -6.07
N VAL A 283 8.92 -10.95 -4.90
CA VAL A 283 8.67 -9.52 -4.72
C VAL A 283 9.99 -8.85 -4.34
N ALA A 284 10.33 -7.79 -5.03
CA ALA A 284 11.43 -6.90 -4.67
C ALA A 284 10.89 -5.58 -4.13
N HIS A 285 11.72 -4.89 -3.35
CA HIS A 285 11.39 -3.53 -2.93
C HIS A 285 12.59 -2.60 -3.13
N ARG A 286 12.26 -1.39 -3.54
CA ARG A 286 13.16 -0.26 -3.67
C ARG A 286 12.70 0.88 -2.79
N LEU A 287 13.64 1.50 -2.12
CA LEU A 287 13.48 2.83 -1.53
C LEU A 287 14.43 3.77 -2.24
N THR A 288 13.88 4.80 -2.86
CA THR A 288 14.60 5.62 -3.82
C THR A 288 14.27 7.09 -3.59
N LYS A 289 15.28 7.94 -3.65
CA LYS A 289 15.10 9.36 -3.88
C LYS A 289 15.08 9.57 -5.40
N LEU A 290 13.94 9.98 -5.93
CA LEU A 290 13.80 10.20 -7.37
C LEU A 290 14.46 11.53 -7.78
N ALA A 291 15.21 11.50 -8.88
CA ALA A 291 15.67 12.69 -9.55
C ALA A 291 14.47 13.52 -10.03
N LEU A 292 14.51 14.82 -9.84
CA LEU A 292 13.42 15.72 -10.20
C LEU A 292 13.59 16.23 -11.63
N THR A 293 12.50 16.29 -12.36
CA THR A 293 12.51 16.97 -13.66
C THR A 293 12.64 18.47 -13.42
N ALA A 294 13.64 19.11 -14.03
CA ALA A 294 13.76 20.57 -14.00
C ALA A 294 12.45 21.18 -14.53
N LYS A 295 11.91 22.18 -13.80
CA LYS A 295 10.80 22.97 -14.36
C LYS A 295 11.32 23.62 -15.63
N VAL A 296 10.74 23.25 -16.76
CA VAL A 296 10.87 24.04 -17.98
C VAL A 296 10.05 25.29 -17.73
N ASP A 297 10.70 26.39 -17.35
CA ASP A 297 10.03 27.70 -17.28
C ASP A 297 9.56 28.03 -18.69
N THR A 298 8.25 27.87 -18.93
CA THR A 298 7.57 28.25 -20.16
C THR A 298 6.98 29.65 -20.00
#